data_7b8754917dbe32111f6a0792417f501d
#
_entry.id   7b8754917dbe32111f6a0792417f501d
#
_cell.length_a   1.000
_cell.length_b   1.000
_cell.length_c   1.000
_cell.angle_alpha   90.00
_cell.angle_beta   90.00
_cell.angle_gamma   90.00
#
_symmetry.space_group_name_H-M   'P 1'
#
loop_
_entity.id
_entity.type
_entity.pdbx_description
1 polymer ?
#
loop_
_entity_poly.entity_id
_entity_poly.type
_entity_poly.pdbx_seq_one_letter_code
_entity_poly.pdbx_strand_id
1 'polypeptide(L)'
;MNHDYDIAIIGLGPVGSFAALLLEKKGLKVIAIDKEKDIYSLPRAVSISDQGLRMTQEVEIDDIYIKHSTEVGGAGFVDKELKFIGEPIDLKGFTTPNGWPPMRFFHQPYTDKEIRKKLDETSVTILLEHEMMSVEDSDEGIKFITRNLTDSNEQEYSCKYLIGADGGSSAVRRLLKITQEDL
;
A
#
# COMPACT_ATOMS: atom_id res chain seq x y z
N MET A 1 -20.60 -6.11 -20.23
CA MET A 1 -20.32 -7.47 -19.70
C MET A 1 -20.33 -7.45 -18.21
N ASN A 2 -20.69 -8.56 -17.58
CA ASN A 2 -20.59 -8.67 -16.12
C ASN A 2 -19.19 -9.17 -15.78
N HIS A 3 -18.41 -8.35 -15.07
CA HIS A 3 -17.13 -8.75 -14.50
C HIS A 3 -17.34 -9.30 -13.09
N ASP A 4 -16.43 -10.17 -12.64
CA ASP A 4 -16.45 -10.69 -11.26
C ASP A 4 -16.22 -9.57 -10.26
N TYR A 5 -15.36 -8.59 -10.62
CA TYR A 5 -14.98 -7.44 -9.80
C TYR A 5 -14.91 -6.15 -10.62
N ASP A 6 -15.08 -5.01 -9.95
CA ASP A 6 -14.78 -3.72 -10.58
C ASP A 6 -13.27 -3.51 -10.64
N ILE A 7 -12.58 -3.83 -9.55
CA ILE A 7 -11.13 -3.60 -9.39
C ILE A 7 -10.45 -4.86 -8.87
N ALA A 8 -9.32 -5.21 -9.50
CA ALA A 8 -8.35 -6.15 -8.95
C ALA A 8 -7.10 -5.40 -8.49
N ILE A 9 -6.58 -5.73 -7.32
CA ILE A 9 -5.35 -5.16 -6.76
C ILE A 9 -4.36 -6.29 -6.55
N ILE A 10 -3.19 -6.20 -7.17
CA ILE A 10 -2.10 -7.16 -7.01
C ILE A 10 -1.05 -6.56 -6.08
N GLY A 11 -0.87 -7.18 -4.92
CA GLY A 11 -0.03 -6.72 -3.82
C GLY A 11 -0.82 -6.01 -2.72
N LEU A 12 -0.76 -6.52 -1.50
CA LEU A 12 -1.39 -5.98 -0.29
C LEU A 12 -0.36 -5.40 0.70
N GLY A 13 0.66 -4.76 0.17
CA GLY A 13 1.51 -3.85 0.93
C GLY A 13 0.77 -2.54 1.27
N PRO A 14 1.47 -1.53 1.84
CA PRO A 14 0.83 -0.27 2.26
C PRO A 14 -0.01 0.40 1.17
N VAL A 15 0.48 0.42 -0.07
CA VAL A 15 -0.21 1.04 -1.22
C VAL A 15 -1.46 0.25 -1.60
N GLY A 16 -1.35 -1.07 -1.75
CA GLY A 16 -2.48 -1.90 -2.14
C GLY A 16 -3.56 -1.96 -1.07
N SER A 17 -3.18 -2.03 0.20
CA SER A 17 -4.13 -2.01 1.32
C SER A 17 -4.90 -0.69 1.40
N PHE A 18 -4.21 0.44 1.23
CA PHE A 18 -4.86 1.75 1.17
C PHE A 18 -5.83 1.85 -0.02
N ALA A 19 -5.38 1.42 -1.21
CA ALA A 19 -6.22 1.43 -2.41
C ALA A 19 -7.47 0.54 -2.24
N ALA A 20 -7.32 -0.64 -1.64
CA ALA A 20 -8.43 -1.55 -1.38
C ALA A 20 -9.49 -0.92 -0.47
N LEU A 21 -9.07 -0.32 0.66
CA LEU A 21 -9.97 0.39 1.57
C LEU A 21 -10.68 1.56 0.88
N LEU A 22 -9.94 2.37 0.11
CA LEU A 22 -10.47 3.55 -0.56
C LEU A 22 -11.51 3.18 -1.61
N LEU A 23 -11.23 2.18 -2.43
CA LEU A 23 -12.09 1.77 -3.54
C LEU A 23 -13.34 1.05 -3.03
N GLU A 24 -13.21 0.22 -2.01
CA GLU A 24 -14.35 -0.41 -1.34
C GLU A 24 -15.25 0.64 -0.68
N LYS A 25 -14.69 1.63 0.00
CA LYS A 25 -15.46 2.76 0.58
C LYS A 25 -16.21 3.57 -0.50
N LYS A 26 -15.75 3.56 -1.74
CA LYS A 26 -16.45 4.16 -2.90
C LYS A 26 -17.56 3.25 -3.47
N GLY A 27 -17.79 2.09 -2.88
CA GLY A 27 -18.82 1.13 -3.29
C GLY A 27 -18.42 0.24 -4.46
N LEU A 28 -17.12 0.15 -4.77
CA LEU A 28 -16.62 -0.73 -5.82
C LEU A 28 -16.40 -2.14 -5.28
N LYS A 29 -16.67 -3.15 -6.09
CA LYS A 29 -16.38 -4.54 -5.78
C LYS A 29 -14.91 -4.84 -6.04
N VAL A 30 -14.14 -5.06 -4.98
CA VAL A 30 -12.68 -5.17 -5.00
C VAL A 30 -12.24 -6.59 -4.67
N ILE A 31 -11.27 -7.11 -5.45
CA ILE A 31 -10.45 -8.27 -5.08
C ILE A 31 -9.01 -7.83 -4.91
N ALA A 32 -8.36 -8.24 -3.82
CA ALA A 32 -6.99 -7.93 -3.50
C ALA A 32 -6.19 -9.21 -3.27
N ILE A 33 -5.05 -9.33 -3.92
CA ILE A 33 -4.28 -10.56 -4.05
C ILE A 33 -2.86 -10.31 -3.59
N ASP A 34 -2.35 -11.17 -2.72
CA ASP A 34 -0.94 -11.12 -2.31
C ASP A 34 -0.35 -12.54 -2.30
N LYS A 35 0.88 -12.66 -2.78
CA LYS A 35 1.63 -13.92 -2.74
C LYS A 35 2.11 -14.27 -1.34
N GLU A 36 2.26 -13.28 -0.47
CA GLU A 36 2.68 -13.49 0.91
C GLU A 36 1.47 -13.80 1.79
N LYS A 37 1.66 -14.69 2.74
CA LYS A 37 0.67 -15.01 3.77
C LYS A 37 0.56 -13.91 4.81
N ASP A 38 1.71 -13.43 5.25
CA ASP A 38 1.86 -12.50 6.37
C ASP A 38 2.42 -11.15 5.95
N ILE A 39 2.29 -10.19 6.84
CA ILE A 39 2.92 -8.88 6.71
C ILE A 39 4.44 -9.02 6.74
N TYR A 40 5.13 -8.30 5.86
CA TYR A 40 6.58 -8.26 5.86
C TYR A 40 7.12 -7.72 7.20
N SER A 41 7.97 -8.50 7.85
CA SER A 41 8.37 -8.26 9.24
C SER A 41 9.39 -7.13 9.44
N LEU A 42 10.08 -6.70 8.37
CA LEU A 42 11.07 -5.63 8.44
C LEU A 42 10.48 -4.31 7.94
N PRO A 43 10.69 -3.20 8.66
CA PRO A 43 10.23 -1.89 8.21
C PRO A 43 11.01 -1.46 6.95
N ARG A 44 10.29 -1.02 5.92
CA ARG A 44 10.85 -0.42 4.70
C ARG A 44 10.66 1.09 4.68
N ALA A 45 9.61 1.58 5.35
CA ALA A 45 9.36 2.98 5.58
C ALA A 45 9.45 3.27 7.07
N VAL A 46 10.00 4.43 7.42
CA VAL A 46 10.17 4.88 8.80
C VAL A 46 9.35 6.13 9.11
N SER A 47 8.86 6.81 8.10
CA SER A 47 8.14 8.07 8.28
C SER A 47 6.92 8.18 7.36
N ILE A 48 5.93 8.91 7.84
CA ILE A 48 4.77 9.35 7.08
C ILE A 48 4.68 10.88 7.15
N SER A 49 4.40 11.50 6.01
CA SER A 49 4.23 12.95 5.92
C SER A 49 2.82 13.38 6.36
N ASP A 50 2.64 14.67 6.57
CA ASP A 50 1.34 15.31 6.81
C ASP A 50 0.33 15.01 5.69
N GLN A 51 0.77 15.00 4.43
CA GLN A 51 -0.06 14.62 3.29
C GLN A 51 -0.50 13.15 3.37
N GLY A 52 0.43 12.25 3.72
CA GLY A 52 0.11 10.85 3.94
C GLY A 52 -0.95 10.67 5.03
N LEU A 53 -0.79 11.35 6.17
CA LEU A 53 -1.78 11.32 7.25
C LEU A 53 -3.14 11.91 6.82
N ARG A 54 -3.14 12.99 6.04
CA ARG A 54 -4.37 13.55 5.50
C ARG A 54 -5.09 12.56 4.57
N MET A 55 -4.33 11.82 3.74
CA MET A 55 -4.91 10.78 2.89
C MET A 55 -5.49 9.62 3.72
N THR A 56 -4.82 9.20 4.79
CA THR A 56 -5.28 8.08 5.62
C THR A 56 -6.61 8.37 6.32
N GLN A 57 -6.95 9.62 6.55
CA GLN A 57 -8.28 10.03 7.06
C GLN A 57 -9.43 9.66 6.12
N GLU A 58 -9.19 9.64 4.81
CA GLU A 58 -10.22 9.26 3.83
C GLU A 58 -10.74 7.83 4.04
N VAL A 59 -9.90 6.95 4.60
CA VAL A 59 -10.23 5.54 4.88
C VAL A 59 -10.22 5.20 6.37
N GLU A 60 -10.15 6.24 7.23
CA GLU A 60 -10.26 6.11 8.69
C GLU A 60 -9.21 5.18 9.30
N ILE A 61 -7.94 5.33 8.86
CA ILE A 61 -6.77 4.62 9.40
C ILE A 61 -5.69 5.55 9.94
N ASP A 62 -5.96 6.84 10.04
CA ASP A 62 -5.05 7.83 10.60
C ASP A 62 -4.74 7.56 12.08
N ASP A 63 -5.73 7.12 12.86
CA ASP A 63 -5.56 6.72 14.26
C ASP A 63 -4.61 5.53 14.43
N ILE A 64 -4.59 4.58 13.47
CA ILE A 64 -3.63 3.47 13.44
C ILE A 64 -2.21 4.00 13.33
N TYR A 65 -1.98 4.98 12.42
CA TYR A 65 -0.67 5.62 12.29
C TYR A 65 -0.29 6.40 13.55
N ILE A 66 -1.23 7.17 14.13
CA ILE A 66 -0.97 7.96 15.35
C ILE A 66 -0.58 7.05 16.52
N LYS A 67 -1.29 5.97 16.73
CA LYS A 67 -1.06 5.00 17.81
C LYS A 67 0.36 4.41 17.79
N HIS A 68 0.91 4.20 16.60
CA HIS A 68 2.20 3.54 16.40
C HIS A 68 3.31 4.47 15.89
N SER A 69 3.18 5.78 16.14
CA SER A 69 4.12 6.79 15.67
C SER A 69 4.51 7.81 16.72
N THR A 70 5.61 8.51 16.45
CA THR A 70 6.11 9.63 17.26
C THR A 70 6.33 10.84 16.36
N GLU A 71 6.00 12.04 16.86
CA GLU A 71 6.26 13.28 16.14
C GLU A 71 7.77 13.53 16.04
N VAL A 72 8.17 14.06 14.89
CA VAL A 72 9.54 14.50 14.66
C VAL A 72 9.70 15.91 15.21
N GLY A 73 10.44 16.07 16.30
CA GLY A 73 10.62 17.36 16.96
C GLY A 73 11.58 18.31 16.24
N GLY A 74 12.34 17.83 15.25
CA GLY A 74 13.25 18.65 14.48
C GLY A 74 14.09 17.84 13.51
N ALA A 75 14.77 18.54 12.59
CA ALA A 75 15.67 17.96 11.61
C ALA A 75 16.87 18.86 11.34
N GLY A 76 18.01 18.28 11.00
CA GLY A 76 19.21 19.05 10.65
C GLY A 76 20.24 18.17 9.98
N PHE A 77 21.19 18.79 9.31
CA PHE A 77 22.34 18.14 8.72
C PHE A 77 23.54 18.26 9.67
N VAL A 78 24.34 17.22 9.74
CA VAL A 78 25.57 17.19 10.53
C VAL A 78 26.74 16.77 9.66
N ASP A 79 27.92 17.24 9.99
CA ASP A 79 29.18 16.78 9.40
C ASP A 79 29.63 15.44 10.02
N LYS A 80 30.80 14.94 9.61
CA LYS A 80 31.38 13.69 10.12
C LYS A 80 31.75 13.71 11.61
N GLU A 81 31.92 14.90 12.21
CA GLU A 81 32.12 15.11 13.63
C GLU A 81 30.82 15.32 14.42
N LEU A 82 29.64 15.11 13.79
CA LEU A 82 28.30 15.31 14.33
C LEU A 82 27.99 16.77 14.72
N LYS A 83 28.68 17.74 14.11
CA LYS A 83 28.37 19.16 14.26
C LYS A 83 27.33 19.59 13.22
N PHE A 84 26.38 20.39 13.63
CA PHE A 84 25.36 20.90 12.70
C PHE A 84 25.98 21.74 11.57
N ILE A 85 25.55 21.46 10.35
CA ILE A 85 25.81 22.26 9.15
C ILE A 85 24.59 23.18 8.97
N GLY A 86 24.75 24.44 9.45
CA GLY A 86 23.62 25.38 9.51
C GLY A 86 22.76 25.21 10.76
N GLU A 87 21.66 25.94 10.80
CA GLU A 87 20.70 25.87 11.91
C GLU A 87 19.75 24.68 11.73
N PRO A 88 19.56 23.85 12.76
CA PRO A 88 18.55 22.81 12.74
C PRO A 88 17.14 23.42 12.69
N ILE A 89 16.24 22.73 12.00
CA ILE A 89 14.84 23.14 11.92
C ILE A 89 14.12 22.60 13.16
N ASP A 90 13.50 23.49 13.94
CA ASP A 90 12.60 23.08 15.04
C ASP A 90 11.19 22.85 14.46
N LEU A 91 10.66 21.65 14.67
CA LEU A 91 9.34 21.22 14.21
C LEU A 91 8.35 21.01 15.36
N LYS A 92 8.76 21.27 16.61
CA LYS A 92 7.91 21.05 17.80
C LYS A 92 6.66 21.92 17.74
N GLY A 93 5.49 21.27 17.84
CA GLY A 93 4.21 21.96 17.83
C GLY A 93 3.84 22.63 16.52
N PHE A 94 4.65 22.44 15.46
CA PHE A 94 4.32 22.95 14.14
C PHE A 94 3.27 22.06 13.48
N THR A 95 2.19 22.68 13.01
CA THR A 95 1.10 22.02 12.28
C THR A 95 1.01 22.60 10.87
N THR A 96 1.01 21.75 9.88
CA THR A 96 0.87 22.14 8.48
C THR A 96 -0.58 22.52 8.14
N PRO A 97 -0.86 23.13 6.97
CA PRO A 97 -2.21 23.37 6.49
C PRO A 97 -3.06 22.09 6.34
N ASN A 98 -2.46 20.90 6.28
CA ASN A 98 -3.16 19.62 6.29
C ASN A 98 -3.68 19.21 7.68
N GLY A 99 -3.39 19.99 8.72
CA GLY A 99 -3.83 19.71 10.10
C GLY A 99 -2.94 18.74 10.87
N TRP A 100 -1.78 18.37 10.31
CA TRP A 100 -0.86 17.38 10.87
C TRP A 100 0.54 17.96 11.07
N PRO A 101 1.37 17.40 11.99
CA PRO A 101 2.79 17.73 12.01
C PRO A 101 3.44 17.30 10.68
N PRO A 102 4.52 17.98 10.22
CA PRO A 102 5.13 17.71 8.91
C PRO A 102 5.52 16.27 8.67
N MET A 103 5.90 15.56 9.73
CA MET A 103 6.35 14.18 9.68
C MET A 103 6.15 13.49 11.03
N ARG A 104 5.83 12.20 10.96
CA ARG A 104 5.85 11.30 12.11
C ARG A 104 6.68 10.07 11.78
N PHE A 105 7.46 9.59 12.73
CA PHE A 105 8.13 8.29 12.62
C PHE A 105 7.22 7.19 13.11
N PHE A 106 7.06 6.12 12.33
CA PHE A 106 6.19 5.00 12.66
C PHE A 106 6.88 3.65 12.48
N HIS A 107 6.33 2.61 13.07
CA HIS A 107 6.81 1.24 12.89
C HIS A 107 5.90 0.51 11.90
N GLN A 108 6.33 0.46 10.64
CA GLN A 108 5.54 -0.03 9.51
C GLN A 108 4.89 -1.40 9.75
N PRO A 109 5.58 -2.47 10.22
CA PRO A 109 4.93 -3.78 10.40
C PRO A 109 3.75 -3.78 11.36
N TYR A 110 3.78 -2.96 12.43
CA TYR A 110 2.64 -2.84 13.33
C TYR A 110 1.47 -2.13 12.67
N THR A 111 1.75 -1.06 11.94
CA THR A 111 0.74 -0.30 11.20
C THR A 111 0.10 -1.16 10.13
N ASP A 112 0.90 -1.84 9.30
CA ASP A 112 0.40 -2.71 8.23
C ASP A 112 -0.46 -3.86 8.79
N LYS A 113 -0.11 -4.40 9.97
CA LYS A 113 -0.88 -5.45 10.63
C LYS A 113 -2.27 -4.96 11.06
N GLU A 114 -2.36 -3.76 11.63
CA GLU A 114 -3.65 -3.19 12.04
C GLU A 114 -4.50 -2.82 10.81
N ILE A 115 -3.89 -2.31 9.75
CA ILE A 115 -4.58 -2.03 8.47
C ILE A 115 -5.11 -3.32 7.85
N ARG A 116 -4.36 -4.42 7.91
CA ARG A 116 -4.83 -5.72 7.40
C ARG A 116 -6.06 -6.19 8.17
N LYS A 117 -6.08 -6.06 9.50
CA LYS A 117 -7.27 -6.38 10.30
C LYS A 117 -8.48 -5.54 9.90
N LYS A 118 -8.28 -4.25 9.62
CA LYS A 118 -9.36 -3.39 9.14
C LYS A 118 -9.87 -3.83 7.77
N LEU A 119 -8.99 -4.28 6.88
CA LEU A 119 -9.39 -4.86 5.59
C LEU A 119 -10.23 -6.13 5.75
N ASP A 120 -9.92 -6.98 6.74
CA ASP A 120 -10.68 -8.21 7.02
C ASP A 120 -12.13 -7.91 7.47
N GLU A 121 -12.41 -6.67 7.92
CA GLU A 121 -13.74 -6.21 8.32
C GLU A 121 -14.56 -5.62 7.16
N THR A 122 -13.98 -5.51 5.97
CA THR A 122 -14.62 -4.93 4.77
C THR A 122 -15.20 -5.99 3.83
N SER A 123 -15.84 -5.53 2.76
CA SER A 123 -16.34 -6.41 1.69
C SER A 123 -15.28 -6.79 0.64
N VAL A 124 -14.02 -6.38 0.81
CA VAL A 124 -12.91 -6.72 -0.09
C VAL A 124 -12.67 -8.22 -0.07
N THR A 125 -12.68 -8.85 -1.22
CA THR A 125 -12.23 -10.25 -1.35
C THR A 125 -10.70 -10.29 -1.27
N ILE A 126 -10.16 -10.98 -0.26
CA ILE A 126 -8.71 -11.07 -0.04
C ILE A 126 -8.23 -12.49 -0.34
N LEU A 127 -7.25 -12.61 -1.23
CA LEU A 127 -6.57 -13.86 -1.55
C LEU A 127 -5.09 -13.73 -1.18
N LEU A 128 -4.72 -14.36 -0.07
CA LEU A 128 -3.32 -14.49 0.36
C LEU A 128 -2.74 -15.80 -0.18
N GLU A 129 -1.42 -15.89 -0.26
CA GLU A 129 -0.71 -17.04 -0.84
C GLU A 129 -1.16 -17.31 -2.30
N HIS A 130 -1.48 -16.24 -3.05
CA HIS A 130 -1.86 -16.32 -4.46
C HIS A 130 -0.95 -15.45 -5.31
N GLU A 131 -0.42 -16.02 -6.37
CA GLU A 131 0.43 -15.34 -7.34
C GLU A 131 -0.30 -15.15 -8.67
N MET A 132 -0.18 -13.96 -9.26
CA MET A 132 -0.73 -13.72 -10.60
C MET A 132 0.17 -14.36 -11.66
N MET A 133 -0.42 -15.23 -12.47
CA MET A 133 0.27 -16.02 -13.50
C MET A 133 0.19 -15.40 -14.88
N SER A 134 -0.94 -14.80 -15.20
CA SER A 134 -1.18 -14.15 -16.48
C SER A 134 -2.16 -12.98 -16.33
N VAL A 135 -2.10 -12.07 -17.28
CA VAL A 135 -3.05 -10.97 -17.44
C VAL A 135 -3.28 -10.72 -18.92
N GLU A 136 -4.53 -10.54 -19.28
CA GLU A 136 -5.01 -10.23 -20.62
C GLU A 136 -5.85 -8.98 -20.53
N ASP A 137 -5.42 -7.92 -21.22
CA ASP A 137 -6.11 -6.63 -21.31
C ASP A 137 -6.78 -6.52 -22.67
N SER A 138 -8.07 -6.21 -22.70
CA SER A 138 -8.89 -6.10 -23.89
C SER A 138 -9.95 -4.99 -23.74
N ASP A 139 -10.58 -4.61 -24.84
CA ASP A 139 -11.71 -3.66 -24.83
C ASP A 139 -12.88 -4.15 -23.97
N GLU A 140 -12.95 -5.44 -23.68
CA GLU A 140 -14.00 -6.06 -22.87
C GLU A 140 -13.67 -6.06 -21.38
N GLY A 141 -12.49 -5.61 -20.98
CA GLY A 141 -11.95 -5.62 -19.62
C GLY A 141 -10.74 -6.53 -19.45
N ILE A 142 -10.37 -6.78 -18.22
CA ILE A 142 -9.17 -7.51 -17.88
C ILE A 142 -9.54 -8.90 -17.36
N LYS A 143 -8.89 -9.93 -17.92
CA LYS A 143 -8.89 -11.31 -17.39
C LYS A 143 -7.51 -11.62 -16.83
N PHE A 144 -7.46 -12.30 -15.71
CA PHE A 144 -6.20 -12.71 -15.12
C PHE A 144 -6.34 -14.06 -14.41
N ILE A 145 -5.24 -14.79 -14.36
CA ILE A 145 -5.17 -16.10 -13.70
C ILE A 145 -4.30 -15.94 -12.46
N THR A 146 -4.78 -16.45 -11.33
CA THR A 146 -3.99 -16.62 -10.11
C THR A 146 -3.73 -18.08 -9.83
N ARG A 147 -2.61 -18.35 -9.18
CA ARG A 147 -2.27 -19.67 -8.64
C ARG A 147 -2.20 -19.59 -7.13
N ASN A 148 -2.92 -20.45 -6.45
CA ASN A 148 -2.77 -20.69 -5.03
C ASN A 148 -1.42 -21.38 -4.77
N LEU A 149 -0.57 -20.80 -3.94
CA LEU A 149 0.78 -21.31 -3.66
C LEU A 149 0.79 -22.52 -2.71
N THR A 150 -0.34 -22.82 -2.06
CA THR A 150 -0.45 -23.96 -1.13
C THR A 150 -0.80 -25.26 -1.87
N ASP A 151 -1.75 -25.20 -2.81
CA ASP A 151 -2.30 -26.39 -3.50
C ASP A 151 -2.06 -26.37 -5.02
N SER A 152 -1.44 -25.31 -5.53
CA SER A 152 -1.15 -25.09 -6.96
C SER A 152 -2.39 -24.98 -7.86
N ASN A 153 -3.59 -24.83 -7.31
CA ASN A 153 -4.80 -24.62 -8.08
C ASN A 153 -4.79 -23.24 -8.77
N GLU A 154 -5.18 -23.22 -10.03
CA GLU A 154 -5.32 -22.00 -10.81
C GLU A 154 -6.78 -21.61 -10.92
N GLN A 155 -7.04 -20.29 -10.84
CA GLN A 155 -8.37 -19.73 -11.01
C GLN A 155 -8.32 -18.46 -11.83
N GLU A 156 -9.23 -18.37 -12.80
CA GLU A 156 -9.44 -17.18 -13.63
C GLU A 156 -10.42 -16.22 -12.95
N TYR A 157 -10.15 -14.94 -13.06
CA TYR A 157 -10.99 -13.83 -12.63
C TYR A 157 -11.08 -12.78 -13.72
N SER A 158 -12.14 -11.94 -13.64
CA SER A 158 -12.32 -10.79 -14.52
C SER A 158 -12.57 -9.51 -13.73
N CYS A 159 -12.04 -8.39 -14.23
CA CYS A 159 -12.27 -7.07 -13.64
C CYS A 159 -12.28 -5.98 -14.71
N LYS A 160 -12.81 -4.80 -14.34
CA LYS A 160 -12.76 -3.63 -15.21
C LYS A 160 -11.38 -2.99 -15.23
N TYR A 161 -10.73 -2.90 -14.07
CA TYR A 161 -9.40 -2.30 -13.91
C TYR A 161 -8.54 -3.17 -12.99
N LEU A 162 -7.24 -3.19 -13.26
CA LEU A 162 -6.24 -3.87 -12.45
C LEU A 162 -5.18 -2.89 -11.99
N ILE A 163 -4.90 -2.89 -10.69
CA ILE A 163 -3.87 -2.05 -10.05
C ILE A 163 -2.70 -2.95 -9.64
N GLY A 164 -1.53 -2.72 -10.23
CA GLY A 164 -0.29 -3.34 -9.80
C GLY A 164 0.32 -2.58 -8.62
N ALA A 165 0.23 -3.13 -7.41
CA ALA A 165 0.81 -2.59 -6.17
C ALA A 165 1.83 -3.56 -5.54
N ASP A 166 2.40 -4.45 -6.35
CA ASP A 166 3.26 -5.57 -5.98
C ASP A 166 4.76 -5.22 -5.86
N GLY A 167 5.05 -3.92 -5.75
CA GLY A 167 6.36 -3.40 -5.36
C GLY A 167 7.41 -3.35 -6.48
N GLY A 168 8.67 -3.14 -6.08
CA GLY A 168 9.78 -2.91 -7.03
C GLY A 168 10.06 -4.09 -7.97
N SER A 169 9.82 -5.32 -7.53
CA SER A 169 9.96 -6.55 -8.33
C SER A 169 8.65 -6.99 -8.98
N SER A 170 7.80 -6.05 -9.37
CA SER A 170 6.44 -6.25 -9.85
C SER A 170 6.31 -7.37 -10.90
N ALA A 171 5.44 -8.35 -10.62
CA ALA A 171 5.05 -9.38 -11.56
C ALA A 171 4.10 -8.80 -12.63
N VAL A 172 3.20 -7.90 -12.23
CA VAL A 172 2.28 -7.19 -13.15
C VAL A 172 3.06 -6.50 -14.25
N ARG A 173 4.10 -5.72 -13.86
CA ARG A 173 4.96 -5.01 -14.82
C ARG A 173 5.63 -5.98 -15.81
N ARG A 174 6.16 -7.11 -15.32
CA ARG A 174 6.79 -8.11 -16.19
C ARG A 174 5.81 -8.78 -17.14
N LEU A 175 4.63 -9.16 -16.67
CA LEU A 175 3.58 -9.80 -17.48
C LEU A 175 3.07 -8.88 -18.58
N LEU A 176 2.94 -7.58 -18.27
CA LEU A 176 2.58 -6.55 -19.25
C LEU A 176 3.76 -6.07 -20.12
N LYS A 177 4.96 -6.63 -19.94
CA LYS A 177 6.18 -6.28 -20.68
C LYS A 177 6.52 -4.78 -20.62
N ILE A 178 6.16 -4.13 -19.50
CA ILE A 178 6.54 -2.74 -19.25
C ILE A 178 8.01 -2.71 -18.85
N THR A 179 8.83 -2.07 -19.68
CA THR A 179 10.27 -1.92 -19.43
C THR A 179 10.54 -0.86 -18.38
N GLN A 180 11.54 -1.08 -17.55
CA GLN A 180 12.09 -0.11 -16.63
C GLN A 180 13.44 0.35 -17.21
N GLU A 181 13.62 1.66 -17.37
CA GLU A 181 14.90 2.21 -17.74
C GLU A 181 15.79 2.27 -16.49
N ASP A 182 16.98 1.69 -16.59
CA ASP A 182 18.03 1.88 -15.58
C ASP A 182 18.65 3.27 -15.80
N LEU A 183 18.57 4.13 -14.79
CA LEU A 183 19.16 5.48 -14.80
C LEU A 183 20.64 5.43 -14.44
#